data_ad6f2e6af69c32e4386c1c2170e80189
#
_entry.id   ad6f2e6af69c32e4386c1c2170e80189
#
_cell.length_a   1.000
_cell.length_b   1.000
_cell.length_c   1.000
_cell.angle_alpha   90.00
_cell.angle_beta   90.00
_cell.angle_gamma   90.00
#
_symmetry.space_group_name_H-M   'P 1'
#
loop_
_entity.id
_entity.type
_entity.pdbx_description
1 polymer ?
#
loop_
_entity_poly.entity_id
_entity_poly.type
_entity_poly.pdbx_seq_one_letter_code
_entity_poly.pdbx_strand_id
1 'polypeptide(L)'
;MYLKLTAKSDALMRAVDIHVILPYHDGYESPEPPYRTLYFLPGYSANAEEIIFSLPMRQMSALSGIAVVVPDGENSFYTDHPERLTCSGTFAGEELPAITRKLLPCLSSRREDTFIGGISMGGYGAMMLALRYPDLYSRTVLLSPAVEPDDLFAEKPDLPGVSMAPLMDALMGGQEKYTADPVLNLRRAIESALAESREVPPLWMCCGTEDTLVGAACDRFSAFLDEKKIPHPYVRGRGGHDLIYWDERLEEAFRFLFGQ
;
A
#
# COMPACT_ATOMS: atom_id res chain seq x y z
N MET A 1 6.81 20.38 2.80
CA MET A 1 8.22 20.28 2.27
C MET A 1 8.37 18.97 1.52
N TYR A 2 9.15 18.93 0.42
CA TYR A 2 9.44 17.69 -0.30
C TYR A 2 10.94 17.39 -0.21
N LEU A 3 11.27 16.12 0.04
CA LEU A 3 12.63 15.61 0.13
C LEU A 3 12.76 14.35 -0.73
N LYS A 4 13.88 14.21 -1.43
CA LYS A 4 14.31 12.97 -2.07
C LYS A 4 15.57 12.49 -1.36
N LEU A 5 15.51 11.30 -0.80
CA LEU A 5 16.62 10.67 -0.08
C LEU A 5 17.10 9.47 -0.89
N THR A 6 18.42 9.28 -0.94
CA THR A 6 19.00 8.03 -1.46
C THR A 6 19.67 7.31 -0.31
N ALA A 7 19.26 6.08 -0.03
CA ALA A 7 19.82 5.27 1.04
C ALA A 7 20.20 3.88 0.51
N LYS A 8 21.15 3.20 1.17
CA LYS A 8 21.42 1.80 0.87
C LYS A 8 20.37 0.93 1.59
N SER A 9 19.73 0.06 0.85
CA SER A 9 18.88 -1.00 1.38
C SER A 9 19.67 -2.29 1.50
N ASP A 10 19.59 -2.92 2.67
CA ASP A 10 20.15 -4.25 2.88
C ASP A 10 19.18 -5.34 2.35
N ALA A 11 17.88 -5.13 2.45
CA ALA A 11 16.86 -6.03 1.89
C ALA A 11 16.94 -6.14 0.36
N LEU A 12 17.29 -5.04 -0.33
CA LEU A 12 17.40 -4.98 -1.80
C LEU A 12 18.85 -5.00 -2.30
N MET A 13 19.84 -5.02 -1.40
CA MET A 13 21.28 -5.05 -1.68
C MET A 13 21.74 -3.94 -2.65
N ARG A 14 21.05 -2.78 -2.68
CA ARG A 14 21.35 -1.65 -3.56
C ARG A 14 20.92 -0.31 -2.95
N ALA A 15 21.34 0.77 -3.59
CA ALA A 15 20.80 2.10 -3.29
C ALA A 15 19.34 2.20 -3.79
N VAL A 16 18.52 2.88 -3.00
CA VAL A 16 17.10 3.13 -3.29
C VAL A 16 16.77 4.60 -3.08
N ASP A 17 15.88 5.11 -3.90
CA ASP A 17 15.32 6.44 -3.71
C ASP A 17 14.06 6.37 -2.86
N ILE A 18 13.95 7.29 -1.91
CA ILE A 18 12.83 7.42 -0.98
C ILE A 18 12.34 8.86 -1.07
N HIS A 19 11.08 9.02 -1.38
CA HIS A 19 10.45 10.32 -1.50
C HIS A 19 9.64 10.62 -0.24
N VAL A 20 9.84 11.80 0.34
CA VAL A 20 9.19 12.19 1.60
C VAL A 20 8.53 13.56 1.44
N ILE A 21 7.27 13.64 1.81
CA ILE A 21 6.53 14.90 1.96
C ILE A 21 6.32 15.13 3.45
N LEU A 22 6.87 16.21 3.97
CA LEU A 22 6.61 16.67 5.33
C LEU A 22 5.51 17.73 5.34
N PRO A 23 4.61 17.74 6.34
CA PRO A 23 3.51 18.69 6.46
C PRO A 23 3.99 20.06 6.95
N TYR A 24 5.05 20.57 6.33
CA TYR A 24 5.66 21.85 6.66
C TYR A 24 5.32 22.88 5.60
N HIS A 25 4.86 24.07 6.01
CA HIS A 25 4.53 25.19 5.15
C HIS A 25 5.17 26.49 5.66
N ASP A 26 5.83 27.21 4.76
CA ASP A 26 6.22 28.59 5.02
C ASP A 26 4.97 29.50 5.08
N GLY A 27 4.80 30.23 6.18
CA GLY A 27 3.75 31.23 6.34
C GLY A 27 2.40 30.73 6.84
N TYR A 28 2.27 29.44 7.18
CA TYR A 28 1.10 28.86 7.85
C TYR A 28 1.50 28.13 9.11
N GLU A 29 0.56 27.94 10.03
CA GLU A 29 0.78 27.07 11.19
C GLU A 29 1.03 25.64 10.68
N SER A 30 2.27 25.19 10.79
CA SER A 30 2.64 23.80 10.52
C SER A 30 2.43 23.00 11.79
N PRO A 31 1.98 21.74 11.67
CA PRO A 31 1.89 20.87 12.84
C PRO A 31 3.28 20.67 13.47
N GLU A 32 3.32 20.55 14.79
CA GLU A 32 4.56 20.24 15.48
C GLU A 32 4.94 18.76 15.36
N PRO A 33 6.23 18.43 15.20
CA PRO A 33 6.68 17.05 15.24
C PRO A 33 6.53 16.43 16.65
N PRO A 34 6.47 15.10 16.77
CA PRO A 34 6.67 14.13 15.71
C PRO A 34 5.43 13.95 14.84
N TYR A 35 5.64 13.86 13.51
CA TYR A 35 4.56 13.72 12.53
C TYR A 35 4.05 12.28 12.45
N ARG A 36 2.74 12.10 12.35
CA ARG A 36 2.14 10.87 11.87
C ARG A 36 2.62 10.61 10.45
N THR A 37 2.78 9.34 10.07
CA THR A 37 3.40 9.00 8.78
C THR A 37 2.58 7.96 8.03
N LEU A 38 2.27 8.25 6.78
CA LEU A 38 1.71 7.32 5.80
C LEU A 38 2.83 6.82 4.87
N TYR A 39 3.10 5.53 4.89
CA TYR A 39 3.91 4.83 3.89
C TYR A 39 3.00 4.44 2.75
N PHE A 40 3.15 5.11 1.58
CA PHE A 40 2.24 4.95 0.46
C PHE A 40 2.93 4.25 -0.71
N LEU A 41 2.39 3.09 -1.08
CA LEU A 41 3.01 2.16 -2.02
C LEU A 41 2.47 2.37 -3.45
N PRO A 42 3.34 2.58 -4.45
CA PRO A 42 2.96 2.69 -5.86
C PRO A 42 2.33 1.42 -6.43
N GLY A 43 1.51 1.60 -7.48
CA GLY A 43 0.98 0.53 -8.29
C GLY A 43 2.01 -0.08 -9.24
N TYR A 44 1.57 -1.11 -9.99
CA TYR A 44 2.35 -1.71 -11.07
C TYR A 44 2.65 -0.66 -12.15
N SER A 45 3.85 -0.66 -12.68
CA SER A 45 4.39 0.29 -13.66
C SER A 45 4.55 1.74 -13.18
N ALA A 46 4.12 2.08 -11.97
CA ALA A 46 4.31 3.40 -11.39
C ALA A 46 5.58 3.48 -10.53
N ASN A 47 6.11 4.69 -10.42
CA ASN A 47 7.18 5.01 -9.48
C ASN A 47 6.73 6.07 -8.46
N ALA A 48 7.59 6.38 -7.50
CA ALA A 48 7.29 7.35 -6.45
C ALA A 48 7.03 8.77 -7.00
N GLU A 49 7.76 9.18 -8.04
CA GLU A 49 7.62 10.51 -8.64
C GLU A 49 6.25 10.67 -9.30
N GLU A 50 5.78 9.65 -10.02
CA GLU A 50 4.45 9.66 -10.63
C GLU A 50 3.36 9.84 -9.59
N ILE A 51 3.41 9.10 -8.48
CA ILE A 51 2.44 9.24 -7.37
C ILE A 51 2.44 10.66 -6.80
N ILE A 52 3.62 11.21 -6.55
CA ILE A 52 3.76 12.52 -5.89
C ILE A 52 3.34 13.69 -6.79
N PHE A 53 3.59 13.58 -8.10
CA PHE A 53 3.28 14.65 -9.04
C PHE A 53 1.88 14.54 -9.67
N SER A 54 1.32 13.32 -9.73
CA SER A 54 0.01 13.09 -10.33
C SER A 54 -1.14 13.13 -9.32
N LEU A 55 -0.85 12.91 -8.03
CA LEU A 55 -1.83 13.00 -6.96
C LEU A 55 -1.51 14.16 -6.01
N PRO A 56 -2.52 14.81 -5.39
CA PRO A 56 -2.33 15.96 -4.51
C PRO A 56 -1.74 15.59 -3.14
N MET A 57 -0.77 14.67 -3.10
CA MET A 57 -0.15 14.18 -1.86
C MET A 57 0.42 15.29 -0.98
N ARG A 58 0.99 16.34 -1.61
CA ARG A 58 1.49 17.51 -0.86
C ARG A 58 0.38 18.29 -0.20
N GLN A 59 -0.75 18.46 -0.89
CA GLN A 59 -1.92 19.13 -0.34
C GLN A 59 -2.53 18.30 0.79
N MET A 60 -2.68 16.99 0.60
CA MET A 60 -3.20 16.09 1.62
C MET A 60 -2.31 16.08 2.87
N SER A 61 -0.99 16.00 2.69
CA SER A 61 -0.03 16.10 3.80
C SER A 61 -0.19 17.41 4.58
N ALA A 62 -0.32 18.53 3.86
CA ALA A 62 -0.49 19.84 4.46
C ALA A 62 -1.77 19.97 5.29
N LEU A 63 -2.89 19.54 4.71
CA LEU A 63 -4.22 19.66 5.33
C LEU A 63 -4.37 18.71 6.53
N SER A 64 -3.74 17.53 6.45
CA SER A 64 -3.88 16.49 7.47
C SER A 64 -2.80 16.52 8.55
N GLY A 65 -1.67 17.17 8.30
CA GLY A 65 -0.52 17.09 9.19
C GLY A 65 0.20 15.72 9.16
N ILE A 66 -0.07 14.87 8.14
CA ILE A 66 0.56 13.56 7.97
C ILE A 66 1.76 13.69 7.04
N ALA A 67 2.92 13.20 7.45
CA ALA A 67 4.04 12.98 6.54
C ALA A 67 3.73 11.81 5.60
N VAL A 68 4.11 11.93 4.32
CA VAL A 68 3.92 10.86 3.34
C VAL A 68 5.28 10.38 2.86
N VAL A 69 5.51 9.07 2.92
CA VAL A 69 6.73 8.42 2.44
C VAL A 69 6.37 7.49 1.29
N VAL A 70 7.01 7.68 0.14
CA VAL A 70 6.73 6.90 -1.08
C VAL A 70 8.03 6.28 -1.57
N PRO A 71 8.19 4.96 -1.52
CA PRO A 71 9.30 4.24 -2.16
C PRO A 71 8.94 3.88 -3.61
N ASP A 72 9.92 3.44 -4.39
CA ASP A 72 9.63 2.75 -5.64
C ASP A 72 9.14 1.31 -5.39
N GLY A 73 8.13 0.87 -6.15
CA GLY A 73 7.50 -0.44 -6.00
C GLY A 73 8.05 -1.54 -6.91
N GLU A 74 8.73 -1.17 -7.99
CA GLU A 74 9.49 -2.03 -8.94
C GLU A 74 8.74 -3.23 -9.54
N ASN A 75 7.45 -3.14 -9.75
CA ASN A 75 6.63 -4.25 -10.26
C ASN A 75 6.79 -5.57 -9.48
N SER A 76 7.11 -5.47 -8.18
CA SER A 76 7.50 -6.59 -7.33
C SER A 76 6.33 -7.27 -6.60
N PHE A 77 5.13 -6.70 -6.65
CA PHE A 77 4.02 -7.06 -5.76
C PHE A 77 4.44 -7.12 -4.27
N TYR A 78 5.52 -6.42 -3.93
CA TYR A 78 6.08 -6.36 -2.57
C TYR A 78 6.38 -7.76 -1.99
N THR A 79 6.76 -8.70 -2.86
CA THR A 79 7.19 -10.04 -2.50
C THR A 79 8.67 -10.09 -2.17
N ASP A 80 9.09 -11.10 -1.40
CA ASP A 80 10.48 -11.31 -1.01
C ASP A 80 11.08 -12.49 -1.77
N HIS A 81 12.23 -12.25 -2.40
CA HIS A 81 13.01 -13.24 -3.14
C HIS A 81 14.47 -13.21 -2.66
N PRO A 82 14.76 -13.81 -1.47
CA PRO A 82 16.09 -13.76 -0.89
C PRO A 82 17.15 -14.44 -1.78
N GLU A 83 16.75 -15.43 -2.58
CA GLU A 83 17.61 -16.09 -3.56
C GLU A 83 18.05 -15.16 -4.72
N ARG A 84 17.33 -14.06 -4.93
CA ARG A 84 17.63 -13.03 -5.93
C ARG A 84 18.12 -11.72 -5.30
N LEU A 85 18.25 -11.68 -3.97
CA LEU A 85 18.59 -10.47 -3.20
C LEU A 85 17.60 -9.31 -3.45
N THR A 86 16.33 -9.62 -3.62
CA THR A 86 15.24 -8.66 -3.88
C THR A 86 14.08 -8.90 -2.91
N CYS A 87 14.27 -8.48 -1.65
CA CYS A 87 13.23 -8.61 -0.62
C CYS A 87 12.41 -7.33 -0.52
N SER A 88 11.55 -7.10 -1.53
CA SER A 88 10.76 -5.86 -1.65
C SER A 88 9.73 -5.70 -0.54
N GLY A 89 9.17 -6.80 -0.04
CA GLY A 89 8.25 -6.78 1.11
C GLY A 89 8.97 -6.41 2.41
N THR A 90 10.13 -7.00 2.67
CA THR A 90 10.95 -6.65 3.83
C THR A 90 11.43 -5.19 3.75
N PHE A 91 11.86 -4.74 2.57
CA PHE A 91 12.21 -3.33 2.37
C PHE A 91 11.05 -2.39 2.68
N ALA A 92 9.92 -2.55 2.01
CA ALA A 92 8.80 -1.62 2.13
C ALA A 92 8.10 -1.70 3.49
N GLY A 93 8.01 -2.90 4.07
CA GLY A 93 7.26 -3.15 5.30
C GLY A 93 8.02 -2.87 6.60
N GLU A 94 9.33 -3.01 6.61
CA GLU A 94 10.14 -2.92 7.82
C GLU A 94 11.35 -1.98 7.67
N GLU A 95 12.17 -2.17 6.63
CA GLU A 95 13.41 -1.43 6.49
C GLU A 95 13.17 0.05 6.14
N LEU A 96 12.20 0.36 5.27
CA LEU A 96 11.83 1.72 4.89
C LEU A 96 11.40 2.58 6.09
N PRO A 97 10.50 2.11 6.99
CA PRO A 97 10.20 2.80 8.23
C PRO A 97 11.43 3.00 9.13
N ALA A 98 12.29 2.00 9.24
CA ALA A 98 13.51 2.10 10.06
C ALA A 98 14.49 3.15 9.51
N ILE A 99 14.75 3.14 8.19
CA ILE A 99 15.61 4.12 7.52
C ILE A 99 15.06 5.54 7.69
N THR A 100 13.78 5.74 7.36
CA THR A 100 13.19 7.08 7.35
C THR A 100 13.11 7.68 8.74
N ARG A 101 12.76 6.92 9.76
CA ARG A 101 12.77 7.38 11.16
C ARG A 101 14.17 7.70 11.68
N LYS A 102 15.18 6.94 11.27
CA LYS A 102 16.58 7.22 11.62
C LYS A 102 17.08 8.51 10.99
N LEU A 103 16.74 8.76 9.71
CA LEU A 103 17.18 9.94 8.98
C LEU A 103 16.35 11.18 9.29
N LEU A 104 15.08 11.01 9.61
CA LEU A 104 14.12 12.07 9.88
C LEU A 104 13.47 11.86 11.27
N PRO A 105 14.15 12.29 12.35
CA PRO A 105 13.65 12.13 13.73
C PRO A 105 12.33 12.87 14.02
N CYS A 106 11.87 13.70 13.08
CA CYS A 106 10.56 14.33 13.13
C CYS A 106 9.40 13.40 12.80
N LEU A 107 9.66 12.16 12.31
CA LEU A 107 8.63 11.16 12.10
C LEU A 107 8.35 10.38 13.39
N SER A 108 7.07 10.16 13.70
CA SER A 108 6.69 9.40 14.89
C SER A 108 7.12 7.93 14.78
N SER A 109 7.58 7.38 15.88
CA SER A 109 7.89 5.94 16.00
C SER A 109 6.73 5.12 16.58
N ARG A 110 5.65 5.77 16.99
CA ARG A 110 4.50 5.13 17.61
C ARG A 110 3.66 4.41 16.56
N ARG A 111 3.15 3.22 16.91
CA ARG A 111 2.27 2.43 16.04
C ARG A 111 1.02 3.23 15.63
N GLU A 112 0.36 3.87 16.58
CA GLU A 112 -0.86 4.64 16.37
C GLU A 112 -0.70 5.83 15.40
N ASP A 113 0.52 6.27 15.17
CA ASP A 113 0.88 7.35 14.24
C ASP A 113 1.44 6.83 12.91
N THR A 114 1.46 5.51 12.72
CA THR A 114 2.07 4.86 11.55
C THR A 114 1.01 4.16 10.73
N PHE A 115 0.91 4.58 9.48
CA PHE A 115 -0.07 4.10 8.53
C PHE A 115 0.59 3.54 7.28
N ILE A 116 -0.09 2.63 6.60
CA ILE A 116 0.35 2.13 5.30
C ILE A 116 -0.83 2.19 4.32
N GLY A 117 -0.53 2.46 3.06
CA GLY A 117 -1.55 2.48 2.02
C GLY A 117 -0.93 2.34 0.65
N GLY A 118 -1.77 2.28 -0.38
CA GLY A 118 -1.27 2.21 -1.75
C GLY A 118 -2.36 2.01 -2.78
N ILE A 119 -1.93 2.04 -4.03
CA ILE A 119 -2.77 1.91 -5.21
C ILE A 119 -2.51 0.57 -5.88
N SER A 120 -3.57 -0.15 -6.31
CA SER A 120 -3.47 -1.33 -7.15
C SER A 120 -2.53 -2.39 -6.55
N MET A 121 -1.40 -2.73 -7.19
CA MET A 121 -0.31 -3.54 -6.64
C MET A 121 0.14 -3.03 -5.26
N GLY A 122 0.27 -1.71 -5.10
CA GLY A 122 0.65 -1.09 -3.82
C GLY A 122 -0.43 -1.26 -2.75
N GLY A 123 -1.70 -1.28 -3.12
CA GLY A 123 -2.81 -1.59 -2.22
C GLY A 123 -2.77 -3.05 -1.73
N TYR A 124 -2.46 -3.99 -2.61
CA TYR A 124 -2.19 -5.38 -2.22
C TYR A 124 -1.02 -5.45 -1.23
N GLY A 125 0.12 -4.82 -1.59
CA GLY A 125 1.31 -4.79 -0.74
C GLY A 125 1.04 -4.16 0.62
N ALA A 126 0.29 -3.06 0.67
CA ALA A 126 -0.06 -2.38 1.91
C ALA A 126 -0.86 -3.28 2.87
N MET A 127 -1.86 -4.01 2.35
CA MET A 127 -2.65 -4.94 3.16
C MET A 127 -1.80 -6.12 3.65
N MET A 128 -1.01 -6.72 2.75
CA MET A 128 -0.12 -7.82 3.09
C MET A 128 0.88 -7.42 4.18
N LEU A 129 1.52 -6.26 4.04
CA LEU A 129 2.53 -5.78 4.99
C LEU A 129 1.92 -5.35 6.32
N ALA A 130 0.70 -4.80 6.33
CA ALA A 130 -0.01 -4.49 7.56
C ALA A 130 -0.34 -5.75 8.37
N LEU A 131 -0.68 -6.86 7.71
CA LEU A 131 -0.90 -8.16 8.35
C LEU A 131 0.41 -8.81 8.83
N ARG A 132 1.50 -8.64 8.08
CA ARG A 132 2.82 -9.19 8.39
C ARG A 132 3.50 -8.43 9.55
N TYR A 133 3.28 -7.12 9.66
CA TYR A 133 3.89 -6.24 10.66
C TYR A 133 2.83 -5.52 11.53
N PRO A 134 2.00 -6.26 12.27
CA PRO A 134 0.84 -5.70 12.99
C PRO A 134 1.24 -4.73 14.12
N ASP A 135 2.46 -4.86 14.63
CA ASP A 135 3.00 -3.96 15.67
C ASP A 135 3.52 -2.63 15.11
N LEU A 136 3.58 -2.51 13.78
CA LEU A 136 4.10 -1.31 13.13
C LEU A 136 2.99 -0.41 12.59
N TYR A 137 1.99 -1.00 11.93
CA TYR A 137 0.94 -0.26 11.25
C TYR A 137 -0.39 -0.32 11.99
N SER A 138 -1.02 0.85 12.17
CA SER A 138 -2.28 0.97 12.91
C SER A 138 -3.50 1.05 12.00
N ARG A 139 -3.35 1.53 10.77
CA ARG A 139 -4.43 1.68 9.78
C ARG A 139 -3.92 1.50 8.36
N THR A 140 -4.82 1.08 7.48
CA THR A 140 -4.50 0.79 6.08
C THR A 140 -5.48 1.49 5.15
N VAL A 141 -5.00 2.14 4.06
CA VAL A 141 -5.84 2.74 3.02
C VAL A 141 -5.52 2.14 1.66
N LEU A 142 -6.54 1.64 0.97
CA LEU A 142 -6.42 0.82 -0.23
C LEU A 142 -7.21 1.44 -1.38
N LEU A 143 -6.50 1.93 -2.41
CA LEU A 143 -7.11 2.54 -3.59
C LEU A 143 -7.06 1.55 -4.76
N SER A 144 -8.23 1.10 -5.23
CA SER A 144 -8.37 0.08 -6.28
C SER A 144 -7.36 -1.07 -6.14
N PRO A 145 -7.28 -1.73 -4.95
CA PRO A 145 -6.21 -2.66 -4.66
C PRO A 145 -6.32 -3.98 -5.42
N ALA A 146 -5.19 -4.54 -5.84
CA ALA A 146 -5.12 -5.88 -6.46
C ALA A 146 -5.19 -6.99 -5.39
N VAL A 147 -6.19 -6.97 -4.52
CA VAL A 147 -6.30 -7.80 -3.31
C VAL A 147 -6.46 -9.31 -3.57
N GLU A 148 -6.94 -9.67 -4.74
CA GLU A 148 -7.05 -11.06 -5.18
C GLU A 148 -6.34 -11.22 -6.55
N PRO A 149 -5.01 -11.34 -6.56
CA PRO A 149 -4.26 -11.48 -7.81
C PRO A 149 -4.49 -12.82 -8.53
N ASP A 150 -5.39 -13.67 -8.02
CA ASP A 150 -5.80 -14.91 -8.67
C ASP A 150 -6.20 -14.69 -10.15
N ASP A 151 -6.92 -13.61 -10.40
CA ASP A 151 -7.33 -13.25 -11.76
C ASP A 151 -6.14 -12.88 -12.67
N LEU A 152 -4.98 -12.53 -12.11
CA LEU A 152 -3.77 -12.18 -12.86
C LEU A 152 -2.94 -13.40 -13.29
N PHE A 153 -3.20 -14.58 -12.71
CA PHE A 153 -2.62 -15.84 -13.18
C PHE A 153 -3.27 -16.34 -14.45
N ALA A 154 -4.48 -15.89 -14.77
CA ALA A 154 -5.16 -16.19 -16.02
C ALA A 154 -4.77 -15.19 -17.11
N GLU A 155 -4.70 -15.64 -18.37
CA GLU A 155 -4.61 -14.72 -19.50
C GLU A 155 -5.88 -13.89 -19.58
N LYS A 156 -5.76 -12.59 -19.32
CA LYS A 156 -6.88 -11.65 -19.51
C LYS A 156 -6.80 -11.06 -20.92
N PRO A 157 -7.84 -11.21 -21.75
CA PRO A 157 -7.86 -10.65 -23.10
C PRO A 157 -7.87 -9.11 -23.14
N ASP A 158 -8.14 -8.46 -22.01
CA ASP A 158 -8.34 -7.01 -21.93
C ASP A 158 -7.06 -6.19 -21.76
N LEU A 159 -5.90 -6.83 -21.61
CA LEU A 159 -4.60 -6.17 -21.66
C LEU A 159 -3.86 -6.61 -22.94
N PRO A 160 -4.07 -5.93 -24.08
CA PRO A 160 -3.49 -6.34 -25.35
C PRO A 160 -1.97 -6.46 -25.28
N GLY A 161 -1.46 -7.66 -25.47
CA GLY A 161 -0.03 -7.95 -25.57
C GLY A 161 0.72 -8.11 -24.24
N VAL A 162 0.04 -8.08 -23.08
CA VAL A 162 0.67 -8.28 -21.77
C VAL A 162 -0.04 -9.41 -21.03
N SER A 163 0.61 -10.58 -20.97
CA SER A 163 0.20 -11.62 -20.01
C SER A 163 0.89 -11.37 -18.66
N MET A 164 0.10 -11.21 -17.61
CA MET A 164 0.62 -11.10 -16.24
C MET A 164 0.99 -12.46 -15.65
N ALA A 165 0.49 -13.57 -16.19
CA ALA A 165 0.69 -14.89 -15.64
C ALA A 165 2.18 -15.26 -15.43
N PRO A 166 3.11 -15.06 -16.39
CA PRO A 166 4.52 -15.38 -16.16
C PRO A 166 5.16 -14.54 -15.05
N LEU A 167 4.71 -13.27 -14.90
CA LEU A 167 5.18 -12.41 -13.81
C LEU A 167 4.65 -12.92 -12.47
N MET A 168 3.37 -13.25 -12.38
CA MET A 168 2.75 -13.78 -11.16
C MET A 168 3.37 -15.11 -10.76
N ASP A 169 3.64 -15.99 -11.71
CA ASP A 169 4.37 -17.24 -11.46
C ASP A 169 5.78 -16.98 -10.89
N ALA A 170 6.48 -16.00 -11.45
CA ALA A 170 7.83 -15.65 -11.00
C ALA A 170 7.85 -15.00 -9.61
N LEU A 171 6.83 -14.18 -9.29
CA LEU A 171 6.74 -13.44 -8.03
C LEU A 171 6.09 -14.25 -6.90
N MET A 172 5.09 -15.07 -7.21
CA MET A 172 4.31 -15.79 -6.19
C MET A 172 4.52 -17.29 -6.21
N GLY A 173 5.34 -17.80 -7.12
CA GLY A 173 5.71 -19.21 -7.23
C GLY A 173 4.62 -20.08 -7.85
N GLY A 174 3.72 -19.49 -8.62
CA GLY A 174 2.58 -20.14 -9.27
C GLY A 174 1.29 -20.11 -8.46
N GLN A 175 0.17 -20.26 -9.15
CA GLN A 175 -1.17 -20.13 -8.55
C GLN A 175 -1.41 -21.10 -7.39
N GLU A 176 -0.97 -22.35 -7.50
CA GLU A 176 -1.16 -23.37 -6.45
C GLU A 176 -0.43 -22.95 -5.16
N LYS A 177 0.83 -22.51 -5.28
CA LYS A 177 1.62 -22.05 -4.14
C LYS A 177 1.01 -20.80 -3.53
N TYR A 178 0.66 -19.80 -4.35
CA TYR A 178 -0.02 -18.58 -3.89
C TYR A 178 -1.31 -18.89 -3.12
N THR A 179 -2.16 -19.76 -3.67
CA THR A 179 -3.44 -20.11 -3.05
C THR A 179 -3.27 -20.75 -1.66
N ALA A 180 -2.16 -21.47 -1.43
CA ALA A 180 -1.85 -22.11 -0.16
C ALA A 180 -1.06 -21.19 0.81
N ASP A 181 -0.47 -20.11 0.31
CA ASP A 181 0.46 -19.27 1.07
C ASP A 181 -0.27 -18.40 2.12
N PRO A 182 0.08 -18.51 3.42
CA PRO A 182 -0.58 -17.76 4.48
C PRO A 182 -0.09 -16.31 4.60
N VAL A 183 0.87 -15.87 3.80
CA VAL A 183 1.39 -14.50 3.77
C VAL A 183 0.95 -13.77 2.52
N LEU A 184 1.14 -14.38 1.35
CA LEU A 184 0.83 -13.77 0.06
C LEU A 184 -0.67 -13.77 -0.24
N ASN A 185 -1.40 -14.83 0.15
CA ASN A 185 -2.85 -14.87 -0.01
C ASN A 185 -3.53 -14.13 1.13
N LEU A 186 -4.07 -12.94 0.84
CA LEU A 186 -4.64 -12.06 1.86
C LEU A 186 -5.79 -12.69 2.66
N ARG A 187 -6.62 -13.54 2.03
CA ARG A 187 -7.69 -14.23 2.75
C ARG A 187 -7.12 -15.18 3.79
N ARG A 188 -6.11 -15.98 3.40
CA ARG A 188 -5.43 -16.88 4.34
C ARG A 188 -4.66 -16.14 5.42
N ALA A 189 -4.01 -15.04 5.06
CA ALA A 189 -3.32 -14.20 6.03
C ALA A 189 -4.28 -13.66 7.10
N ILE A 190 -5.47 -13.20 6.69
CA ILE A 190 -6.52 -12.74 7.59
C ILE A 190 -7.06 -13.91 8.45
N GLU A 191 -7.35 -15.06 7.83
CA GLU A 191 -7.83 -16.23 8.56
C GLU A 191 -6.83 -16.73 9.60
N SER A 192 -5.53 -16.73 9.25
CA SER A 192 -4.44 -17.04 10.19
C SER A 192 -4.39 -16.04 11.34
N ALA A 193 -4.47 -14.74 11.05
CA ALA A 193 -4.47 -13.70 12.07
C ALA A 193 -5.64 -13.88 13.06
N LEU A 194 -6.85 -14.12 12.53
CA LEU A 194 -8.04 -14.35 13.36
C LEU A 194 -7.91 -15.64 14.21
N ALA A 195 -7.39 -16.72 13.63
CA ALA A 195 -7.18 -17.98 14.35
C ALA A 195 -6.18 -17.83 15.50
N GLU A 196 -5.20 -16.96 15.34
CA GLU A 196 -4.18 -16.64 16.35
C GLU A 196 -4.63 -15.49 17.30
N SER A 197 -5.88 -15.02 17.18
CA SER A 197 -6.42 -13.87 17.93
C SER A 197 -5.58 -12.58 17.74
N ARG A 198 -4.93 -12.45 16.58
CA ARG A 198 -4.26 -11.21 16.18
C ARG A 198 -5.25 -10.22 15.55
N GLU A 199 -5.06 -8.95 15.84
CA GLU A 199 -5.87 -7.88 15.26
C GLU A 199 -5.57 -7.76 13.74
N VAL A 200 -6.64 -7.67 12.93
CA VAL A 200 -6.55 -7.20 11.55
C VAL A 200 -6.62 -5.67 11.60
N PRO A 201 -5.60 -4.95 11.12
CA PRO A 201 -5.62 -3.49 11.17
C PRO A 201 -6.85 -2.92 10.49
N PRO A 202 -7.53 -1.92 11.08
CA PRO A 202 -8.62 -1.21 10.44
C PRO A 202 -8.23 -0.75 9.04
N LEU A 203 -9.08 -1.00 8.07
CA LEU A 203 -8.81 -0.65 6.67
C LEU A 203 -9.96 0.12 6.04
N TRP A 204 -9.61 1.03 5.15
CA TRP A 204 -10.52 1.71 4.24
C TRP A 204 -10.16 1.34 2.81
N MET A 205 -11.15 1.09 1.99
CA MET A 205 -10.96 0.66 0.60
C MET A 205 -11.88 1.44 -0.34
N CYS A 206 -11.38 1.75 -1.53
CA CYS A 206 -12.21 2.26 -2.62
C CYS A 206 -11.90 1.56 -3.94
N CYS A 207 -12.88 1.54 -4.84
CA CYS A 207 -12.70 1.06 -6.21
C CYS A 207 -13.74 1.67 -7.14
N GLY A 208 -13.34 2.06 -8.35
CA GLY A 208 -14.23 2.62 -9.35
C GLY A 208 -15.27 1.60 -9.84
N THR A 209 -16.48 2.07 -10.16
CA THR A 209 -17.54 1.18 -10.70
C THR A 209 -17.26 0.74 -12.15
N GLU A 210 -16.39 1.47 -12.85
CA GLU A 210 -15.93 1.22 -14.21
C GLU A 210 -14.53 0.56 -14.23
N ASP A 211 -13.99 0.20 -13.05
CA ASP A 211 -12.71 -0.50 -12.91
C ASP A 211 -12.87 -1.98 -13.28
N THR A 212 -12.55 -2.30 -14.52
CA THR A 212 -12.62 -3.67 -15.06
C THR A 212 -11.42 -4.53 -14.68
N LEU A 213 -10.35 -3.91 -14.14
CA LEU A 213 -9.13 -4.61 -13.79
C LEU A 213 -9.23 -5.32 -12.44
N VAL A 214 -9.66 -4.60 -11.41
CA VAL A 214 -9.69 -5.12 -10.02
C VAL A 214 -11.06 -5.02 -9.35
N GLY A 215 -12.06 -4.40 -9.99
CA GLY A 215 -13.35 -4.13 -9.38
C GLY A 215 -14.05 -5.37 -8.84
N ALA A 216 -14.11 -6.44 -9.63
CA ALA A 216 -14.72 -7.70 -9.20
C ALA A 216 -13.95 -8.37 -8.04
N ALA A 217 -12.62 -8.28 -8.03
CA ALA A 217 -11.80 -8.78 -6.93
C ALA A 217 -12.02 -7.97 -5.64
N CYS A 218 -12.11 -6.64 -5.75
CA CYS A 218 -12.43 -5.77 -4.62
C CYS A 218 -13.81 -6.10 -4.01
N ASP A 219 -14.81 -6.31 -4.85
CA ASP A 219 -16.16 -6.67 -4.39
C ASP A 219 -16.18 -8.02 -3.66
N ARG A 220 -15.49 -9.03 -4.20
CA ARG A 220 -15.35 -10.35 -3.56
C ARG A 220 -14.57 -10.27 -2.23
N PHE A 221 -13.53 -9.45 -2.19
CA PHE A 221 -12.72 -9.26 -0.98
C PHE A 221 -13.52 -8.52 0.11
N SER A 222 -14.28 -7.49 -0.26
CA SER A 222 -15.20 -6.82 0.68
C SER A 222 -16.23 -7.78 1.25
N ALA A 223 -16.88 -8.61 0.41
CA ALA A 223 -17.82 -9.62 0.89
C ALA A 223 -17.17 -10.63 1.86
N PHE A 224 -15.91 -11.02 1.61
CA PHE A 224 -15.15 -11.87 2.53
C PHE A 224 -14.89 -11.17 3.87
N LEU A 225 -14.52 -9.90 3.87
CA LEU A 225 -14.31 -9.12 5.10
C LEU A 225 -15.61 -8.99 5.91
N ASP A 226 -16.75 -8.80 5.23
CA ASP A 226 -18.08 -8.80 5.86
C ASP A 226 -18.41 -10.15 6.51
N GLU A 227 -18.14 -11.27 5.81
CA GLU A 227 -18.32 -12.63 6.37
C GLU A 227 -17.48 -12.82 7.64
N LYS A 228 -16.24 -12.32 7.65
CA LYS A 228 -15.36 -12.37 8.82
C LYS A 228 -15.67 -11.30 9.87
N LYS A 229 -16.65 -10.43 9.62
CA LYS A 229 -17.07 -9.31 10.52
C LYS A 229 -15.92 -8.33 10.79
N ILE A 230 -15.09 -8.08 9.79
CA ILE A 230 -14.00 -7.11 9.84
C ILE A 230 -14.52 -5.76 9.35
N PRO A 231 -14.56 -4.72 10.20
CA PRO A 231 -15.00 -3.39 9.79
C PRO A 231 -14.08 -2.81 8.71
N HIS A 232 -14.66 -2.45 7.56
CA HIS A 232 -13.91 -1.89 6.44
C HIS A 232 -14.82 -0.99 5.60
N PRO A 233 -14.83 0.33 5.81
CA PRO A 233 -15.49 1.21 4.88
C PRO A 233 -15.04 0.92 3.44
N TYR A 234 -15.99 0.57 2.57
CA TYR A 234 -15.72 0.30 1.15
C TYR A 234 -16.52 1.26 0.28
N VAL A 235 -15.82 2.12 -0.43
CA VAL A 235 -16.41 3.18 -1.26
C VAL A 235 -16.37 2.77 -2.72
N ARG A 236 -17.56 2.63 -3.33
CA ARG A 236 -17.73 2.47 -4.78
C ARG A 236 -18.21 3.80 -5.36
N GLY A 237 -17.55 4.28 -6.40
CA GLY A 237 -17.91 5.53 -7.08
C GLY A 237 -17.66 5.42 -8.57
N ARG A 238 -18.25 6.33 -9.36
CA ARG A 238 -18.00 6.39 -10.79
C ARG A 238 -16.52 6.66 -11.05
N GLY A 239 -15.89 5.90 -11.95
CA GLY A 239 -14.49 6.01 -12.35
C GLY A 239 -13.88 4.65 -12.66
N GLY A 240 -12.74 4.67 -13.32
CA GLY A 240 -11.97 3.50 -13.73
C GLY A 240 -10.81 3.18 -12.79
N HIS A 241 -9.81 2.47 -13.34
CA HIS A 241 -8.53 2.22 -12.68
C HIS A 241 -7.55 3.33 -13.04
N ASP A 242 -7.79 4.55 -12.55
CA ASP A 242 -7.09 5.74 -13.03
C ASP A 242 -6.87 6.79 -11.94
N LEU A 243 -5.94 7.72 -12.24
CA LEU A 243 -5.54 8.80 -11.35
C LEU A 243 -6.68 9.75 -11.00
N ILE A 244 -7.67 9.96 -11.89
CA ILE A 244 -8.79 10.88 -11.65
C ILE A 244 -9.65 10.33 -10.51
N TYR A 245 -9.99 9.03 -10.59
CA TYR A 245 -10.76 8.37 -9.54
C TYR A 245 -10.02 8.40 -8.20
N TRP A 246 -8.71 8.12 -8.19
CA TRP A 246 -7.94 8.09 -6.94
C TRP A 246 -7.76 9.46 -6.32
N ASP A 247 -7.59 10.51 -7.15
CA ASP A 247 -7.53 11.89 -6.68
C ASP A 247 -8.78 12.28 -5.90
N GLU A 248 -9.97 11.98 -6.44
CA GLU A 248 -11.25 12.25 -5.80
C GLU A 248 -11.46 11.51 -4.46
N ARG A 249 -10.73 10.42 -4.21
CA ARG A 249 -10.88 9.57 -3.01
C ARG A 249 -9.82 9.82 -1.94
N LEU A 250 -8.76 10.55 -2.26
CA LEU A 250 -7.66 10.76 -1.32
C LEU A 250 -8.10 11.47 -0.04
N GLU A 251 -8.98 12.46 -0.11
CA GLU A 251 -9.44 13.16 1.09
C GLU A 251 -10.17 12.22 2.07
N GLU A 252 -11.04 11.34 1.56
CA GLU A 252 -11.73 10.35 2.38
C GLU A 252 -10.74 9.35 2.99
N ALA A 253 -9.75 8.89 2.21
CA ALA A 253 -8.69 8.00 2.69
C ALA A 253 -7.88 8.65 3.83
N PHE A 254 -7.48 9.92 3.66
CA PHE A 254 -6.74 10.63 4.71
C PHE A 254 -7.60 10.89 5.96
N ARG A 255 -8.90 11.21 5.83
CA ARG A 255 -9.81 11.35 6.97
C ARG A 255 -9.90 10.05 7.78
N PHE A 256 -10.00 8.91 7.10
CA PHE A 256 -10.03 7.60 7.78
C PHE A 256 -8.79 7.37 8.65
N LEU A 257 -7.61 7.85 8.26
CA LEU A 257 -6.39 7.70 9.06
C LEU A 257 -6.47 8.40 10.42
N PHE A 258 -7.34 9.39 10.58
CA PHE A 258 -7.61 10.06 11.87
C PHE A 258 -8.73 9.41 12.70
N GLY A 259 -9.40 8.39 12.18
CA GLY A 259 -10.55 7.78 12.85
C GLY A 259 -11.84 8.61 12.74
N GLN A 260 -11.96 9.40 11.70
CA GLN A 260 -13.15 10.22 11.38
C GLN A 260 -14.01 9.56 10.31
#